data_c02d3f6fd4d0b9fe4f004ad3ab11cb4f
#
_entry.id   c02d3f6fd4d0b9fe4f004ad3ab11cb4f
#
_cell.length_a   1.000
_cell.length_b   1.000
_cell.length_c   1.000
_cell.angle_alpha   90.00
_cell.angle_beta   90.00
_cell.angle_gamma   90.00
#
_symmetry.space_group_name_H-M   'P 1'
#
loop_
_entity.id
_entity.type
_entity.pdbx_description
1 polymer ?
#
loop_
_entity_poly.entity_id
_entity_poly.type
_entity_poly.pdbx_seq_one_letter_code
_entity_poly.pdbx_strand_id
1 'polypeptide(L)'
;MWAQLGQDIPVYGTTHCDYFNGDIPCTRLMTGEEIGTDYERNTGKVILERMEALDPVRMNAVLVRSHGPFVWGTSPSAAVLNSQVLDYVANMAYMNYTMTGGQCGRVQKELLETHQNRKFGPGAYYGQKNH
;
A
#
# COMPACT_ATOMS: atom_id res chain seq x y z
N MET A 1 -12.73 -2.97 2.67
CA MET A 1 -13.03 -4.11 1.78
C MET A 1 -11.82 -5.04 1.61
N TRP A 2 -10.70 -4.63 1.02
CA TRP A 2 -9.50 -5.46 0.82
C TRP A 2 -8.97 -6.07 2.13
N ALA A 3 -8.86 -5.28 3.19
CA ALA A 3 -8.43 -5.76 4.51
C ALA A 3 -9.34 -6.85 5.09
N GLN A 4 -10.67 -6.74 4.93
CA GLN A 4 -11.62 -7.75 5.40
C GLN A 4 -11.47 -9.08 4.66
N LEU A 5 -11.11 -9.01 3.37
CA LEU A 5 -10.84 -10.19 2.55
C LEU A 5 -9.44 -10.77 2.76
N GLY A 6 -8.54 -10.03 3.43
CA GLY A 6 -7.15 -10.42 3.60
C GLY A 6 -6.38 -10.43 2.27
N GLN A 7 -6.71 -9.52 1.38
CA GLN A 7 -6.09 -9.41 0.06
C GLN A 7 -5.27 -8.12 -0.05
N ASP A 8 -4.13 -8.21 -0.70
CA ASP A 8 -3.35 -7.06 -1.10
C ASP A 8 -4.14 -6.24 -2.15
N ILE A 9 -3.95 -4.91 -2.18
CA ILE A 9 -4.54 -4.07 -3.23
C ILE A 9 -3.62 -4.15 -4.45
N PRO A 10 -4.07 -4.73 -5.57
CA PRO A 10 -3.22 -4.93 -6.73
C PRO A 10 -2.92 -3.63 -7.47
N VAL A 11 -1.70 -3.50 -7.98
CA VAL A 11 -1.24 -2.34 -8.74
C VAL A 11 -1.70 -2.43 -10.20
N TYR A 12 -2.74 -1.67 -10.55
CA TYR A 12 -3.31 -1.68 -11.90
C TYR A 12 -3.01 -0.42 -12.72
N GLY A 13 -2.70 0.70 -12.09
CA GLY A 13 -2.54 1.96 -12.79
C GLY A 13 -1.36 2.80 -12.32
N THR A 14 -0.98 3.79 -13.12
CA THR A 14 0.20 4.62 -12.86
C THR A 14 0.04 5.54 -11.66
N THR A 15 -1.17 5.98 -11.30
CA THR A 15 -1.42 6.70 -10.05
C THR A 15 -0.99 5.87 -8.85
N HIS A 16 -1.32 4.57 -8.83
CA HIS A 16 -0.86 3.65 -7.80
C HIS A 16 0.67 3.56 -7.80
N CYS A 17 1.29 3.41 -8.99
CA CYS A 17 2.75 3.33 -9.13
C CYS A 17 3.49 4.56 -8.58
N ASP A 18 2.90 5.75 -8.67
CA ASP A 18 3.52 6.98 -8.18
C ASP A 18 3.59 7.07 -6.64
N TYR A 19 2.73 6.35 -5.94
CA TYR A 19 2.63 6.44 -4.48
C TYR A 19 3.05 5.17 -3.75
N PHE A 20 2.89 3.99 -4.37
CA PHE A 20 3.16 2.70 -3.74
C PHE A 20 3.92 1.79 -4.71
N ASN A 21 5.02 1.23 -4.23
CA ASN A 21 5.92 0.39 -5.04
C ASN A 21 5.41 -1.06 -5.11
N GLY A 22 4.37 -1.28 -5.88
CA GLY A 22 3.75 -2.59 -6.06
C GLY A 22 2.40 -2.73 -5.36
N ASP A 23 1.94 -3.96 -5.19
CA ASP A 23 0.69 -4.23 -4.47
C ASP A 23 0.78 -3.74 -3.03
N ILE A 24 -0.25 -3.03 -2.55
CA ILE A 24 -0.29 -2.60 -1.15
C ILE A 24 -0.57 -3.81 -0.28
N PRO A 25 0.35 -4.15 0.64
CA PRO A 25 0.31 -5.42 1.35
C PRO A 25 -0.80 -5.50 2.39
N CYS A 26 -1.34 -6.70 2.60
CA CYS A 26 -2.23 -7.02 3.70
C CYS A 26 -1.54 -8.01 4.66
N THR A 27 -1.69 -7.83 5.97
CA THR A 27 -1.15 -8.75 6.97
C THR A 27 -1.91 -10.08 6.97
N ARG A 28 -1.30 -11.12 7.56
CA ARG A 28 -2.01 -12.32 7.98
C ARG A 28 -3.06 -12.01 9.07
N LEU A 29 -3.92 -12.95 9.37
CA LEU A 29 -4.73 -12.90 10.59
C LEU A 29 -3.82 -12.96 11.83
N MET A 30 -4.21 -12.22 12.85
CA MET A 30 -3.63 -12.38 14.18
C MET A 30 -4.17 -13.66 14.83
N THR A 31 -3.34 -14.31 15.65
CA THR A 31 -3.78 -15.46 16.43
C THR A 31 -4.66 -15.04 17.60
N GLY A 32 -5.42 -15.98 18.18
CA GLY A 32 -6.22 -15.69 19.37
C GLY A 32 -5.38 -15.23 20.57
N GLU A 33 -4.15 -15.76 20.70
CA GLU A 33 -3.21 -15.34 21.75
C GLU A 33 -2.73 -13.88 21.51
N GLU A 34 -2.36 -13.53 20.27
CA GLU A 34 -1.96 -12.17 19.94
C GLU A 34 -3.07 -11.15 20.20
N ILE A 35 -4.33 -11.53 19.95
CA ILE A 35 -5.50 -10.67 20.22
C ILE A 35 -5.77 -10.57 21.73
N GLY A 36 -5.65 -11.68 22.46
CA GLY A 36 -6.03 -11.79 23.86
C GLY A 36 -4.99 -11.24 24.87
N THR A 37 -3.77 -10.92 24.43
CA THR A 37 -2.69 -10.46 25.32
C THR A 37 -2.43 -8.96 25.18
N ASP A 38 -1.61 -8.58 24.24
CA ASP A 38 -1.15 -7.18 23.98
C ASP A 38 -1.53 -6.79 22.55
N TYR A 39 -2.82 -6.56 22.33
CA TYR A 39 -3.43 -6.40 21.01
C TYR A 39 -2.75 -5.32 20.16
N GLU A 40 -2.55 -4.12 20.71
CA GLU A 40 -1.98 -3.00 19.95
C GLU A 40 -0.52 -3.27 19.58
N ARG A 41 0.25 -3.82 20.49
CA ARG A 41 1.65 -4.18 20.25
C ARG A 41 1.76 -5.32 19.23
N ASN A 42 0.90 -6.32 19.34
CA ASN A 42 0.88 -7.46 18.42
C ASN A 42 0.38 -7.05 17.04
N THR A 43 -0.53 -6.08 16.95
CA THR A 43 -0.87 -5.42 15.66
C THR A 43 0.37 -4.80 15.02
N GLY A 44 1.19 -4.07 15.79
CA GLY A 44 2.47 -3.54 15.30
C GLY A 44 3.43 -4.64 14.81
N LYS A 45 3.49 -5.77 15.50
CA LYS A 45 4.37 -6.90 15.10
C LYS A 45 3.95 -7.51 13.75
N VAL A 46 2.65 -7.76 13.54
CA VAL A 46 2.20 -8.32 12.24
C VAL A 46 2.38 -7.32 11.09
N ILE A 47 2.32 -6.01 11.38
CA ILE A 47 2.68 -4.98 10.40
C ILE A 47 4.16 -5.10 10.04
N LEU A 48 5.05 -5.11 11.03
CA LEU A 48 6.50 -5.22 10.81
C LEU A 48 6.86 -6.51 10.07
N GLU A 49 6.27 -7.63 10.45
CA GLU A 49 6.42 -8.92 9.76
C GLU A 49 6.06 -8.80 8.27
N ARG A 50 4.91 -8.20 7.95
CA ARG A 50 4.46 -8.06 6.56
C ARG A 50 5.32 -7.09 5.75
N MET A 51 5.94 -6.12 6.41
CA MET A 51 6.76 -5.08 5.78
C MET A 51 8.25 -5.44 5.71
N GLU A 52 8.71 -6.55 6.29
CA GLU A 52 10.13 -6.89 6.45
C GLU A 52 10.94 -6.83 5.15
N ALA A 53 10.35 -7.27 4.02
CA ALA A 53 11.02 -7.28 2.71
C ALA A 53 10.72 -6.03 1.87
N LEU A 54 10.03 -5.03 2.42
CA LEU A 54 9.57 -3.85 1.70
C LEU A 54 10.28 -2.58 2.18
N ASP A 55 10.52 -1.65 1.25
CA ASP A 55 11.04 -0.32 1.59
C ASP A 55 9.89 0.57 2.10
N PRO A 56 9.86 0.97 3.38
CA PRO A 56 8.78 1.76 3.94
C PRO A 56 8.70 3.20 3.41
N VAL A 57 9.72 3.66 2.69
CA VAL A 57 9.69 4.97 2.00
C VAL A 57 8.90 4.87 0.70
N ARG A 58 9.02 3.74 0.00
CA ARG A 58 8.35 3.48 -1.29
C ARG A 58 7.03 2.73 -1.15
N MET A 59 6.83 2.02 -0.02
CA MET A 59 5.58 1.36 0.34
C MET A 59 5.14 1.91 1.71
N ASN A 60 4.43 3.01 1.70
CA ASN A 60 4.05 3.75 2.90
C ASN A 60 2.62 3.46 3.38
N ALA A 61 2.15 2.26 3.11
CA ALA A 61 0.85 1.76 3.55
C ALA A 61 0.88 0.24 3.75
N VAL A 62 0.07 -0.25 4.68
CA VAL A 62 -0.19 -1.67 4.91
C VAL A 62 -1.63 -1.84 5.39
N LEU A 63 -2.30 -2.88 4.94
CA LEU A 63 -3.60 -3.27 5.46
C LEU A 63 -3.42 -4.26 6.61
N VAL A 64 -4.04 -4.00 7.74
CA VAL A 64 -4.17 -5.00 8.80
C VAL A 64 -5.46 -5.77 8.56
N ARG A 65 -5.33 -7.09 8.38
CA ARG A 65 -6.45 -7.96 8.05
C ARG A 65 -7.58 -7.83 9.07
N SER A 66 -8.81 -7.73 8.58
CA SER A 66 -10.05 -7.51 9.34
C SER A 66 -10.14 -6.15 10.06
N HIS A 67 -9.10 -5.31 10.01
CA HIS A 67 -9.06 -4.00 10.63
C HIS A 67 -9.20 -2.86 9.59
N GLY A 68 -8.14 -2.63 8.79
CA GLY A 68 -8.07 -1.54 7.83
C GLY A 68 -6.64 -1.07 7.58
N PRO A 69 -6.45 0.08 6.90
CA PRO A 69 -5.14 0.57 6.53
C PRO A 69 -4.42 1.28 7.68
N PHE A 70 -3.10 1.09 7.70
CA PHE A 70 -2.13 1.95 8.37
C PHE A 70 -1.32 2.66 7.29
N VAL A 71 -1.21 3.97 7.38
CA VAL A 71 -0.56 4.81 6.37
C VAL A 71 0.36 5.80 7.05
N TRP A 72 1.52 6.06 6.47
CA TRP A 72 2.49 7.01 6.98
C TRP A 72 3.05 7.89 5.87
N GLY A 73 3.87 8.85 6.25
CA GLY A 73 4.54 9.77 5.35
C GLY A 73 5.65 10.52 6.07
N THR A 74 6.40 11.31 5.34
CA THR A 74 7.51 12.13 5.88
C THR A 74 7.04 13.34 6.70
N SER A 75 5.73 13.62 6.68
CA SER A 75 5.06 14.66 7.47
C SER A 75 3.60 14.28 7.69
N PRO A 76 2.89 14.91 8.64
CA PRO A 76 1.46 14.69 8.83
C PRO A 76 0.64 14.94 7.56
N SER A 77 0.94 16.00 6.81
CA SER A 77 0.26 16.31 5.55
C SER A 77 0.54 15.26 4.47
N ALA A 78 1.76 14.73 4.41
CA ALA A 78 2.10 13.63 3.50
C ALA A 78 1.35 12.34 3.86
N ALA A 79 1.22 12.02 5.15
CA ALA A 79 0.45 10.85 5.59
C ALA A 79 -1.03 10.97 5.23
N VAL A 80 -1.63 12.15 5.40
CA VAL A 80 -3.02 12.44 4.98
C VAL A 80 -3.18 12.28 3.47
N LEU A 81 -2.28 12.86 2.67
CA LEU A 81 -2.31 12.71 1.21
C LEU A 81 -2.19 11.23 0.80
N ASN A 82 -1.24 10.50 1.37
CA ASN A 82 -1.06 9.08 1.09
C ASN A 82 -2.31 8.27 1.45
N SER A 83 -3.01 8.63 2.54
CA SER A 83 -4.27 7.98 2.92
C SER A 83 -5.40 8.25 1.92
N GLN A 84 -5.51 9.47 1.41
CA GLN A 84 -6.49 9.82 0.37
C GLN A 84 -6.20 9.07 -0.94
N VAL A 85 -4.93 9.02 -1.34
CA VAL A 85 -4.53 8.27 -2.54
C VAL A 85 -4.76 6.78 -2.38
N LEU A 86 -4.46 6.22 -1.19
CA LEU A 86 -4.74 4.82 -0.89
C LEU A 86 -6.23 4.50 -1.08
N ASP A 87 -7.12 5.29 -0.52
CA ASP A 87 -8.58 5.10 -0.67
C ASP A 87 -8.99 5.14 -2.14
N TYR A 88 -8.45 6.10 -2.88
CA TYR A 88 -8.72 6.26 -4.30
C TYR A 88 -8.25 5.06 -5.14
N VAL A 89 -7.00 4.62 -4.96
CA VAL A 89 -6.46 3.47 -5.73
C VAL A 89 -7.11 2.15 -5.30
N ALA A 90 -7.49 2.00 -4.04
CA ALA A 90 -8.23 0.83 -3.55
C ALA A 90 -9.60 0.72 -4.23
N ASN A 91 -10.29 1.85 -4.41
CA ASN A 91 -11.57 1.89 -5.11
C ASN A 91 -11.42 1.60 -6.61
N MET A 92 -10.43 2.20 -7.28
CA MET A 92 -10.13 1.89 -8.68
C MET A 92 -9.76 0.42 -8.87
N ALA A 93 -8.97 -0.15 -7.98
CA ALA A 93 -8.61 -1.56 -8.03
C ALA A 93 -9.83 -2.47 -7.87
N TYR A 94 -10.76 -2.12 -6.99
CA TYR A 94 -12.01 -2.85 -6.82
C TYR A 94 -12.86 -2.81 -8.09
N MET A 95 -12.99 -1.64 -8.73
CA MET A 95 -13.73 -1.51 -9.98
C MET A 95 -13.11 -2.36 -11.10
N ASN A 96 -11.80 -2.29 -11.28
CA ASN A 96 -11.08 -3.11 -12.26
C ASN A 96 -11.25 -4.61 -12.00
N TYR A 97 -11.10 -5.02 -10.75
CA TYR A 97 -11.29 -6.40 -10.33
C TYR A 97 -12.71 -6.90 -10.64
N THR A 98 -13.72 -6.09 -10.31
CA THR A 98 -15.13 -6.42 -10.55
C THR A 98 -15.45 -6.47 -12.04
N MET A 99 -15.01 -5.47 -12.82
CA MET A 99 -15.26 -5.39 -14.26
C MET A 99 -14.65 -6.55 -15.04
N THR A 100 -13.56 -7.12 -14.56
CA THR A 100 -12.84 -8.21 -15.24
C THR A 100 -13.06 -9.58 -14.62
N GLY A 101 -13.92 -9.70 -13.61
CA GLY A 101 -14.09 -10.95 -12.85
C GLY A 101 -12.80 -11.42 -12.19
N GLY A 102 -11.93 -10.50 -11.75
CA GLY A 102 -10.65 -10.80 -11.15
C GLY A 102 -9.52 -11.10 -12.15
N GLN A 103 -9.76 -10.93 -13.44
CA GLN A 103 -8.80 -11.24 -14.52
C GLN A 103 -7.92 -10.05 -14.94
N CYS A 104 -8.01 -8.91 -14.25
CA CYS A 104 -7.18 -7.74 -14.55
C CYS A 104 -5.71 -8.03 -14.22
N GLY A 105 -4.84 -7.93 -15.23
CA GLY A 105 -3.39 -8.00 -15.05
C GLY A 105 -2.86 -6.73 -14.36
N ARG A 106 -1.80 -6.91 -13.55
CA ARG A 106 -1.07 -5.79 -12.95
C ARG A 106 -0.33 -5.00 -14.01
N VAL A 107 0.06 -3.76 -13.67
CA VAL A 107 0.94 -2.97 -14.53
C VAL A 107 2.25 -3.73 -14.82
N GLN A 108 2.83 -3.44 -15.97
CA GLN A 108 4.14 -3.97 -16.34
C GLN A 108 5.20 -3.50 -15.33
N LYS A 109 6.14 -4.39 -15.02
CA LYS A 109 7.22 -4.11 -14.07
C LYS A 109 8.02 -2.87 -14.45
N GLU A 110 8.35 -2.73 -15.72
CA GLU A 110 9.10 -1.59 -16.27
C GLU A 110 8.35 -0.26 -16.10
N LEU A 111 7.02 -0.30 -16.20
CA LEU A 111 6.19 0.89 -15.99
C LEU A 111 6.17 1.29 -14.50
N LEU A 112 6.02 0.33 -13.60
CA LEU A 112 6.12 0.56 -12.15
C LEU A 112 7.50 1.16 -11.79
N GLU A 113 8.58 0.56 -12.26
CA GLU A 113 9.95 1.03 -12.01
C GLU A 113 10.17 2.45 -12.56
N THR A 114 9.65 2.76 -13.75
CA THR A 114 9.74 4.09 -14.34
C THR A 114 9.05 5.14 -13.46
N HIS A 115 7.82 4.86 -13.00
CA HIS A 115 7.07 5.77 -12.15
C HIS A 115 7.72 5.95 -10.76
N GLN A 116 8.23 4.88 -10.18
CA GLN A 116 8.95 4.94 -8.91
C GLN A 116 10.25 5.75 -9.02
N ASN A 117 11.03 5.53 -10.08
CA ASN A 117 12.33 6.17 -10.25
C ASN A 117 12.21 7.67 -10.53
N ARG A 118 11.20 8.13 -11.28
CA ARG A 118 11.01 9.56 -11.52
C ARG A 118 10.62 10.34 -10.25
N LYS A 119 10.15 9.66 -9.21
CA LYS A 119 9.75 10.25 -7.93
C LYS A 119 10.78 10.03 -6.82
N PHE A 120 11.38 8.85 -6.74
CA PHE A 120 12.26 8.43 -5.65
C PHE A 120 13.69 8.06 -6.11
N GLY A 121 13.94 7.99 -7.41
CA GLY A 121 15.23 7.58 -7.97
C GLY A 121 16.28 8.70 -7.96
N PRO A 122 17.54 8.36 -8.31
CA PRO A 122 18.56 9.37 -8.57
C PRO A 122 18.11 10.29 -9.72
N GLY A 123 18.08 11.59 -9.50
CA GLY A 123 17.58 12.55 -10.47
C GLY A 123 16.04 12.62 -10.57
N ALA A 124 15.34 12.29 -9.49
CA ALA A 124 13.89 12.43 -9.41
C ALA A 124 13.44 13.86 -9.78
N TYR A 125 12.40 13.96 -10.62
CA TYR A 125 11.90 15.24 -11.13
C TYR A 125 10.38 15.41 -10.98
N TYR A 126 9.66 14.34 -10.66
CA TYR A 126 8.21 14.34 -10.52
C TYR A 126 7.77 14.38 -9.07
N GLY A 127 6.84 15.29 -8.74
CA GLY A 127 6.32 15.44 -7.38
C GLY A 127 7.32 16.06 -6.39
N GLN A 128 8.46 16.60 -6.87
CA GLN A 128 9.41 17.34 -6.05
C GLN A 128 8.89 18.75 -5.80
N LYS A 129 9.02 19.24 -4.57
CA LYS A 129 8.82 20.67 -4.31
C LYS A 129 9.99 21.42 -4.96
N ASN A 130 9.68 22.33 -5.88
CA ASN A 130 10.67 23.29 -6.34
C ASN A 130 11.14 24.08 -5.13
N HIS A 131 12.41 23.96 -4.77
CA HIS A 131 13.08 24.79 -3.79
C HIS A 131 13.49 26.11 -4.41
#